data_6496c0e238dd0ad7eef1e1ae2a0f9d46
#
_entry.id   6496c0e238dd0ad7eef1e1ae2a0f9d46
#
_cell.length_a   1.000
_cell.length_b   1.000
_cell.length_c   1.000
_cell.angle_alpha   90.00
_cell.angle_beta   90.00
_cell.angle_gamma   90.00
#
_symmetry.space_group_name_H-M   'P 1'
#
loop_
_entity.id
_entity.type
_entity.pdbx_description
1 polymer ?
#
loop_
_entity_poly.entity_id
_entity_poly.type
_entity_poly.pdbx_seq_one_letter_code
_entity_poly.pdbx_strand_id
1 'polypeptide(L)'
;DKISEAQKTAKDTFDLIICDEAHRTAGLRSNFSLALEDQFICSKKRLFMTATERMVRPLLKRHLEENGKVIFSMDDENVYGPLFSQYNFGAAIKDKTISDYKIVVAGVKESEVYNYIAENKHISVGDLDNNEKTTTAEILYSKILLAKAMGEFPIKKTISFHSSIRKAKDFVAENGNDISLSDVIREFNEHITEDNLLKFPTQI
;
A
#
# COMPACT_ATOMS: atom_id res chain seq x y z
N ASP A 1 -22.62 13.62 -2.18
CA ASP A 1 -22.37 12.27 -2.73
C ASP A 1 -23.56 11.84 -3.58
N LYS A 2 -23.29 11.29 -4.79
CA LYS A 2 -24.32 10.90 -5.77
C LYS A 2 -25.34 9.90 -5.20
N ILE A 3 -24.92 9.00 -4.32
CA ILE A 3 -25.82 8.01 -3.68
C ILE A 3 -26.78 8.72 -2.73
N SER A 4 -26.28 9.61 -1.87
CA SER A 4 -27.12 10.39 -0.95
C SER A 4 -28.12 11.28 -1.70
N GLU A 5 -27.69 11.86 -2.81
CA GLU A 5 -28.54 12.70 -3.65
C GLU A 5 -29.63 11.88 -4.37
N ALA A 6 -29.27 10.74 -4.93
CA ALA A 6 -30.20 9.80 -5.55
C ALA A 6 -31.25 9.30 -4.55
N GLN A 7 -30.83 8.95 -3.32
CA GLN A 7 -31.71 8.47 -2.27
C GLN A 7 -32.70 9.52 -1.79
N LYS A 8 -32.27 10.80 -1.68
CA LYS A 8 -33.17 11.91 -1.39
C LYS A 8 -34.25 12.10 -2.46
N THR A 9 -33.87 11.90 -3.72
CA THR A 9 -34.79 12.01 -4.87
C THR A 9 -35.80 10.84 -4.92
N ALA A 10 -35.30 9.62 -4.75
CA ALA A 10 -36.12 8.41 -4.80
C ALA A 10 -36.93 8.18 -3.53
N LYS A 11 -36.61 8.83 -2.39
CA LYS A 11 -37.19 8.59 -1.05
C LYS A 11 -37.17 7.13 -0.65
N ASP A 12 -36.12 6.42 -1.05
CA ASP A 12 -35.99 4.98 -0.87
C ASP A 12 -34.88 4.66 0.15
N THR A 13 -35.01 3.50 0.79
CA THR A 13 -34.03 3.01 1.80
C THR A 13 -33.42 1.71 1.31
N PHE A 14 -32.12 1.61 1.36
CA PHE A 14 -31.41 0.36 1.03
C PHE A 14 -31.71 -0.73 2.07
N ASP A 15 -31.94 -1.95 1.63
CA ASP A 15 -32.08 -3.07 2.56
C ASP A 15 -30.74 -3.43 3.20
N LEU A 16 -29.65 -3.36 2.43
CA LEU A 16 -28.32 -3.68 2.88
C LEU A 16 -27.29 -2.80 2.18
N ILE A 17 -26.33 -2.27 2.95
CA ILE A 17 -25.10 -1.67 2.45
C ILE A 17 -23.95 -2.60 2.82
N ILE A 18 -23.11 -2.94 1.85
CA ILE A 18 -21.85 -3.65 2.06
C ILE A 18 -20.71 -2.67 1.86
N CYS A 19 -19.91 -2.45 2.92
CA CYS A 19 -18.71 -1.60 2.88
C CYS A 19 -17.49 -2.52 2.83
N ASP A 20 -16.96 -2.73 1.64
CA ASP A 20 -15.65 -3.37 1.47
C ASP A 20 -14.54 -2.35 1.78
N GLU A 21 -13.39 -2.84 2.25
CA GLU A 21 -12.29 -1.99 2.76
C GLU A 21 -12.80 -0.99 3.82
N ALA A 22 -13.63 -1.47 4.74
CA ALA A 22 -14.33 -0.66 5.72
C ALA A 22 -13.41 0.17 6.63
N HIS A 23 -12.13 -0.17 6.77
CA HIS A 23 -11.14 0.63 7.48
C HIS A 23 -11.04 2.07 6.93
N ARG A 24 -11.44 2.30 5.67
CA ARG A 24 -11.47 3.62 5.04
C ARG A 24 -12.60 4.51 5.58
N THR A 25 -13.63 3.92 6.17
CA THR A 25 -14.73 4.67 6.79
C THR A 25 -14.36 5.18 8.18
N ALA A 26 -13.34 4.57 8.82
CA ALA A 26 -12.84 4.97 10.14
C ALA A 26 -11.83 6.11 10.08
N GLY A 27 -11.69 6.83 11.18
CA GLY A 27 -10.88 8.04 11.30
C GLY A 27 -11.73 9.30 11.28
N LEU A 28 -11.15 10.43 10.95
CA LEU A 28 -11.89 11.69 10.82
C LEU A 28 -12.95 11.57 9.74
N ARG A 29 -14.11 12.21 9.99
CA ARG A 29 -15.22 12.24 9.03
C ARG A 29 -14.74 12.62 7.63
N SER A 30 -15.11 11.81 6.67
CA SER A 30 -14.71 11.93 5.26
C SER A 30 -15.86 11.48 4.35
N ASN A 31 -15.68 11.57 3.05
CA ASN A 31 -16.68 11.07 2.09
C ASN A 31 -16.93 9.55 2.23
N PHE A 32 -15.95 8.78 2.72
CA PHE A 32 -16.13 7.36 2.95
C PHE A 32 -17.00 7.06 4.18
N SER A 33 -16.96 7.92 5.19
CA SER A 33 -17.75 7.74 6.42
C SER A 33 -19.22 8.11 6.27
N LEU A 34 -19.65 8.68 5.14
CA LEU A 34 -21.07 9.00 4.90
C LEU A 34 -21.97 7.75 4.93
N ALA A 35 -21.41 6.59 4.59
CA ALA A 35 -22.11 5.31 4.67
C ALA A 35 -22.43 4.85 6.10
N LEU A 36 -21.81 5.46 7.12
CA LEU A 36 -22.04 5.13 8.53
C LEU A 36 -23.29 5.82 9.11
N GLU A 37 -23.77 6.86 8.47
CA GLU A 37 -24.77 7.75 9.05
C GLU A 37 -26.05 7.78 8.19
N ASP A 38 -27.20 7.42 8.78
CA ASP A 38 -28.49 7.37 8.09
C ASP A 38 -28.95 8.71 7.52
N GLN A 39 -28.47 9.83 8.10
CA GLN A 39 -28.76 11.16 7.57
C GLN A 39 -28.16 11.41 6.18
N PHE A 40 -27.12 10.65 5.79
CA PHE A 40 -26.49 10.76 4.46
C PHE A 40 -26.90 9.61 3.56
N ILE A 41 -26.83 8.37 4.05
CA ILE A 41 -27.21 7.17 3.29
C ILE A 41 -28.01 6.26 4.23
N CYS A 42 -29.31 6.20 4.02
CA CYS A 42 -30.24 5.43 4.84
C CYS A 42 -30.25 3.95 4.43
N SER A 43 -30.11 3.05 5.41
CA SER A 43 -30.21 1.61 5.16
C SER A 43 -30.75 0.85 6.37
N LYS A 44 -31.41 -0.28 6.10
CA LYS A 44 -31.92 -1.17 7.16
C LYS A 44 -30.76 -1.93 7.85
N LYS A 45 -29.73 -2.30 7.10
CA LYS A 45 -28.58 -3.07 7.60
C LYS A 45 -27.30 -2.60 6.92
N ARG A 46 -26.18 -2.77 7.63
CA ARG A 46 -24.82 -2.55 7.12
C ARG A 46 -23.94 -3.75 7.42
N LEU A 47 -23.11 -4.12 6.47
CA LEU A 47 -22.05 -5.11 6.63
C LEU A 47 -20.72 -4.44 6.32
N PHE A 48 -19.80 -4.50 7.27
CA PHE A 48 -18.45 -3.95 7.15
C PHE A 48 -17.46 -5.08 6.99
N MET A 49 -16.66 -5.02 5.93
CA MET A 49 -15.64 -6.02 5.63
C MET A 49 -14.28 -5.33 5.50
N THR A 50 -13.26 -5.87 6.14
CA THR A 50 -11.88 -5.38 6.02
C THR A 50 -10.89 -6.47 6.43
N ALA A 51 -9.71 -6.45 5.82
CA ALA A 51 -8.57 -7.27 6.26
C ALA A 51 -7.84 -6.64 7.46
N THR A 52 -8.01 -5.33 7.68
CA THR A 52 -7.29 -4.56 8.71
C THR A 52 -8.24 -3.60 9.42
N GLU A 53 -8.56 -3.89 10.65
CA GLU A 53 -9.36 -2.99 11.48
C GLU A 53 -8.59 -1.70 11.77
N ARG A 54 -9.29 -0.57 11.71
CA ARG A 54 -8.72 0.73 12.04
C ARG A 54 -9.34 1.25 13.34
N MET A 55 -8.56 1.12 14.41
CA MET A 55 -8.93 1.63 15.73
C MET A 55 -8.24 2.96 15.99
N VAL A 56 -8.95 3.88 16.61
CA VAL A 56 -8.43 5.20 17.01
C VAL A 56 -8.08 5.16 18.50
N ARG A 57 -6.86 5.58 18.85
CA ARG A 57 -6.43 5.62 20.26
C ARG A 57 -7.41 6.46 21.09
N PRO A 58 -7.87 5.98 22.26
CA PRO A 58 -8.90 6.64 23.07
C PRO A 58 -8.59 8.10 23.42
N LEU A 59 -7.32 8.40 23.74
CA LEU A 59 -6.87 9.78 24.05
C LEU A 59 -7.01 10.70 22.83
N LEU A 60 -6.67 10.20 21.64
CA LEU A 60 -6.80 10.98 20.39
C LEU A 60 -8.29 11.17 20.04
N LYS A 61 -9.11 10.13 20.21
CA LYS A 61 -10.57 10.21 19.99
C LYS A 61 -11.17 11.30 20.85
N ARG A 62 -10.93 11.28 22.16
CA ARG A 62 -11.41 12.28 23.12
C ARG A 62 -10.96 13.70 22.74
N HIS A 63 -9.67 13.89 22.49
CA HIS A 63 -9.13 15.21 22.12
C HIS A 63 -9.78 15.77 20.84
N LEU A 64 -10.07 14.96 19.86
CA LEU A 64 -10.69 15.38 18.61
C LEU A 64 -12.18 15.71 18.81
N GLU A 65 -12.89 14.91 19.62
CA GLU A 65 -14.31 15.14 19.97
C GLU A 65 -14.49 16.43 20.79
N GLU A 66 -13.59 16.70 21.77
CA GLU A 66 -13.57 17.96 22.54
C GLU A 66 -13.37 19.19 21.64
N ASN A 67 -12.67 19.02 20.51
CA ASN A 67 -12.48 20.07 19.50
C ASN A 67 -13.59 20.07 18.41
N GLY A 68 -14.73 19.42 18.66
CA GLY A 68 -15.89 19.40 17.77
C GLY A 68 -15.69 18.60 16.50
N LYS A 69 -14.69 17.72 16.42
CA LYS A 69 -14.45 16.86 15.25
C LYS A 69 -15.13 15.52 15.43
N VAL A 70 -15.83 15.07 14.37
CA VAL A 70 -16.41 13.74 14.33
C VAL A 70 -15.36 12.74 13.89
N ILE A 71 -15.19 11.68 14.68
CA ILE A 71 -14.23 10.61 14.40
C ILE A 71 -14.88 9.25 14.65
N PHE A 72 -14.61 8.31 13.76
CA PHE A 72 -15.12 6.95 13.82
C PHE A 72 -13.98 5.96 14.08
N SER A 73 -14.24 4.97 14.94
CA SER A 73 -13.28 3.92 15.28
C SER A 73 -13.98 2.56 15.17
N MET A 74 -13.34 1.57 14.58
CA MET A 74 -14.00 0.29 14.27
C MET A 74 -14.27 -0.58 15.50
N ASP A 75 -13.72 -0.22 16.66
CA ASP A 75 -14.07 -0.79 17.96
C ASP A 75 -15.35 -0.22 18.58
N ASP A 76 -16.00 0.75 17.92
CA ASP A 76 -17.28 1.31 18.36
C ASP A 76 -18.44 0.46 17.82
N GLU A 77 -18.92 -0.46 18.64
CA GLU A 77 -20.04 -1.36 18.28
C GLU A 77 -21.35 -0.63 17.99
N ASN A 78 -21.55 0.59 18.48
CA ASN A 78 -22.73 1.37 18.17
C ASN A 78 -22.72 1.84 16.71
N VAL A 79 -21.56 1.96 16.09
CA VAL A 79 -21.38 2.39 14.71
C VAL A 79 -21.20 1.21 13.76
N TYR A 80 -20.33 0.27 14.13
CA TYR A 80 -19.94 -0.84 13.26
C TYR A 80 -20.67 -2.16 13.58
N GLY A 81 -21.35 -2.23 14.72
CA GLY A 81 -21.94 -3.48 15.21
C GLY A 81 -20.90 -4.43 15.80
N PRO A 82 -21.35 -5.58 16.31
CA PRO A 82 -20.46 -6.59 16.85
C PRO A 82 -19.71 -7.31 15.73
N LEU A 83 -18.53 -7.86 16.07
CA LEU A 83 -17.76 -8.69 15.16
C LEU A 83 -18.58 -9.91 14.73
N PHE A 84 -18.90 -9.98 13.44
CA PHE A 84 -19.76 -11.03 12.88
C PHE A 84 -18.99 -12.29 12.53
N SER A 85 -17.79 -12.14 11.92
CA SER A 85 -16.94 -13.24 11.51
C SER A 85 -15.49 -12.78 11.38
N GLN A 86 -14.56 -13.66 11.70
CA GLN A 86 -13.14 -13.43 11.51
C GLN A 86 -12.47 -14.66 10.90
N TYR A 87 -11.73 -14.44 9.80
CA TYR A 87 -10.97 -15.49 9.13
C TYR A 87 -9.52 -15.01 8.94
N ASN A 88 -8.66 -15.44 9.83
CA ASN A 88 -7.27 -14.99 9.87
C ASN A 88 -6.36 -15.82 8.92
N PHE A 89 -5.17 -15.27 8.61
CA PHE A 89 -4.19 -15.90 7.72
C PHE A 89 -3.82 -17.32 8.15
N GLY A 90 -3.63 -17.57 9.45
CA GLY A 90 -3.28 -18.89 9.95
C GLY A 90 -4.35 -19.94 9.66
N ALA A 91 -5.62 -19.60 9.85
CA ALA A 91 -6.75 -20.47 9.47
C ALA A 91 -6.79 -20.69 7.95
N ALA A 92 -6.66 -19.62 7.17
CA ALA A 92 -6.69 -19.67 5.71
C ALA A 92 -5.57 -20.54 5.11
N ILE A 93 -4.36 -20.48 5.67
CA ILE A 93 -3.23 -21.35 5.28
C ILE A 93 -3.52 -22.82 5.65
N LYS A 94 -4.00 -23.06 6.88
CA LYS A 94 -4.36 -24.42 7.35
C LYS A 94 -5.43 -25.05 6.47
N ASP A 95 -6.42 -24.26 6.09
CA ASP A 95 -7.53 -24.68 5.22
C ASP A 95 -7.13 -24.73 3.73
N LYS A 96 -5.87 -24.38 3.41
CA LYS A 96 -5.33 -24.33 2.03
C LYS A 96 -6.10 -23.37 1.09
N THR A 97 -6.77 -22.38 1.65
CA THR A 97 -7.47 -21.33 0.88
C THR A 97 -6.48 -20.34 0.30
N ILE A 98 -5.37 -20.09 1.02
CA ILE A 98 -4.23 -19.29 0.56
C ILE A 98 -2.94 -20.08 0.73
N SER A 99 -1.92 -19.73 -0.04
CA SER A 99 -0.57 -20.27 0.11
C SER A 99 0.09 -19.76 1.39
N ASP A 100 1.01 -20.54 1.92
CA ASP A 100 1.92 -20.06 2.97
C ASP A 100 2.79 -18.91 2.45
N TYR A 101 3.25 -18.05 3.34
CA TYR A 101 4.03 -16.86 3.00
C TYR A 101 5.20 -16.68 3.95
N LYS A 102 6.22 -15.96 3.47
CA LYS A 102 7.33 -15.50 4.27
C LYS A 102 7.42 -13.98 4.20
N ILE A 103 7.61 -13.34 5.35
CA ILE A 103 7.90 -11.91 5.41
C ILE A 103 9.41 -11.78 5.58
N VAL A 104 10.03 -11.10 4.63
CA VAL A 104 11.45 -10.78 4.67
C VAL A 104 11.57 -9.28 4.89
N VAL A 105 12.28 -8.89 5.95
CA VAL A 105 12.65 -7.51 6.20
C VAL A 105 14.12 -7.36 5.83
N ALA A 106 14.38 -6.69 4.74
CA ALA A 106 15.73 -6.44 4.27
C ALA A 106 16.11 -4.97 4.50
N GLY A 107 17.38 -4.73 4.76
CA GLY A 107 17.96 -3.40 4.88
C GLY A 107 19.17 -3.26 3.97
N VAL A 108 19.40 -2.06 3.46
CA VAL A 108 20.62 -1.68 2.75
C VAL A 108 21.32 -0.63 3.59
N LYS A 109 22.62 -0.75 3.78
CA LYS A 109 23.40 0.28 4.47
C LYS A 109 23.55 1.49 3.55
N GLU A 110 23.45 2.66 4.13
CA GLU A 110 23.64 3.92 3.39
C GLU A 110 24.97 3.94 2.61
N SER A 111 26.04 3.41 3.22
CA SER A 111 27.35 3.25 2.57
C SER A 111 27.33 2.37 1.31
N GLU A 112 26.47 1.36 1.24
CA GLU A 112 26.36 0.51 0.04
C GLU A 112 25.73 1.28 -1.12
N VAL A 113 24.74 2.13 -0.82
CA VAL A 113 24.13 3.01 -1.84
C VAL A 113 25.14 4.03 -2.34
N TYR A 114 25.89 4.65 -1.44
CA TYR A 114 26.95 5.61 -1.83
C TYR A 114 28.06 4.96 -2.64
N ASN A 115 28.51 3.77 -2.25
CA ASN A 115 29.54 3.04 -3.02
C ASN A 115 29.03 2.69 -4.41
N TYR A 116 27.80 2.20 -4.51
CA TYR A 116 27.20 1.91 -5.80
C TYR A 116 27.11 3.14 -6.71
N ILE A 117 26.69 4.28 -6.15
CA ILE A 117 26.65 5.56 -6.87
C ILE A 117 28.06 5.99 -7.30
N ALA A 118 29.07 5.83 -6.45
CA ALA A 118 30.44 6.23 -6.73
C ALA A 118 31.11 5.36 -7.81
N GLU A 119 30.82 4.07 -7.82
CA GLU A 119 31.34 3.10 -8.79
C GLU A 119 30.70 3.27 -10.17
N ASN A 120 29.40 3.59 -10.18
CA ASN A 120 28.63 3.83 -11.40
C ASN A 120 28.63 5.33 -11.75
N LYS A 121 29.66 5.80 -12.45
CA LYS A 121 29.93 7.21 -12.82
C LYS A 121 28.82 7.95 -13.58
N HIS A 122 27.72 7.29 -13.89
CA HIS A 122 26.58 7.86 -14.63
C HIS A 122 25.45 8.41 -13.75
N ILE A 123 25.58 8.28 -12.42
CA ILE A 123 24.63 8.89 -11.49
C ILE A 123 25.15 10.26 -11.12
N SER A 124 24.55 11.31 -11.66
CA SER A 124 24.76 12.65 -11.15
C SER A 124 24.14 12.72 -9.74
N VAL A 125 24.99 12.54 -8.73
CA VAL A 125 24.69 12.90 -7.35
C VAL A 125 24.64 14.41 -7.31
N GLY A 126 23.51 14.98 -7.61
CA GLY A 126 23.36 16.36 -7.37
C GLY A 126 23.17 16.63 -5.88
N ASP A 127 23.38 17.86 -5.38
CA ASP A 127 23.35 18.26 -3.96
C ASP A 127 22.14 17.74 -3.18
N LEU A 128 22.36 17.26 -1.97
CA LEU A 128 21.38 16.65 -1.06
C LEU A 128 20.20 17.58 -0.66
N ASP A 129 20.25 18.84 -1.09
CA ASP A 129 19.26 19.86 -0.73
C ASP A 129 18.05 19.96 -1.68
N ASN A 130 17.99 19.16 -2.74
CA ASN A 130 16.86 19.20 -3.68
C ASN A 130 15.98 17.94 -3.57
N ASN A 131 14.66 18.12 -3.37
CA ASN A 131 13.65 17.06 -3.26
C ASN A 131 13.68 16.01 -4.39
N GLU A 132 14.11 16.37 -5.59
CA GLU A 132 14.23 15.45 -6.73
C GLU A 132 15.29 14.36 -6.52
N LYS A 133 16.34 14.65 -5.77
CA LYS A 133 17.49 13.77 -5.52
C LYS A 133 17.21 12.71 -4.45
N THR A 134 16.45 13.04 -3.44
CA THR A 134 15.98 12.10 -2.44
C THR A 134 15.13 11.01 -3.09
N THR A 135 14.30 11.39 -4.05
CA THR A 135 13.46 10.45 -4.81
C THR A 135 14.31 9.44 -5.60
N THR A 136 15.39 9.88 -6.22
CA THR A 136 16.29 8.99 -6.98
C THR A 136 17.04 8.02 -6.05
N ALA A 137 17.52 8.47 -4.89
CA ALA A 137 18.16 7.62 -3.90
C ALA A 137 17.22 6.55 -3.32
N GLU A 138 15.97 6.91 -3.03
CA GLU A 138 14.95 5.96 -2.57
C GLU A 138 14.64 4.88 -3.62
N ILE A 139 14.56 5.26 -4.89
CA ILE A 139 14.30 4.33 -5.99
C ILE A 139 15.48 3.38 -6.15
N LEU A 140 16.71 3.89 -6.15
CA LEU A 140 17.94 3.08 -6.23
C LEU A 140 18.02 2.11 -5.05
N TYR A 141 17.77 2.59 -3.84
CA TYR A 141 17.70 1.77 -2.63
C TYR A 141 16.72 0.60 -2.79
N SER A 142 15.55 0.87 -3.33
CA SER A 142 14.52 -0.16 -3.56
C SER A 142 14.94 -1.18 -4.63
N LYS A 143 15.65 -0.74 -5.68
CA LYS A 143 16.22 -1.62 -6.71
C LYS A 143 17.27 -2.56 -6.12
N ILE A 144 18.21 -2.03 -5.31
CA ILE A 144 19.24 -2.82 -4.62
C ILE A 144 18.61 -3.85 -3.67
N LEU A 145 17.60 -3.46 -2.89
CA LEU A 145 16.87 -4.38 -2.03
C LEU A 145 16.24 -5.54 -2.79
N LEU A 146 15.59 -5.24 -3.91
CA LEU A 146 14.99 -6.27 -4.75
C LEU A 146 16.05 -7.20 -5.33
N ALA A 147 17.15 -6.66 -5.84
CA ALA A 147 18.25 -7.44 -6.38
C ALA A 147 18.85 -8.40 -5.33
N LYS A 148 19.11 -7.92 -4.12
CA LYS A 148 19.57 -8.76 -3.00
C LYS A 148 18.57 -9.85 -2.64
N ALA A 149 17.28 -9.51 -2.56
CA ALA A 149 16.23 -10.49 -2.27
C ALA A 149 16.15 -11.58 -3.35
N MET A 150 16.33 -11.22 -4.62
CA MET A 150 16.34 -12.17 -5.74
C MET A 150 17.59 -13.07 -5.72
N GLY A 151 18.72 -12.60 -5.22
CA GLY A 151 19.92 -13.42 -5.03
C GLY A 151 19.82 -14.39 -3.87
N GLU A 152 19.10 -14.02 -2.82
CA GLU A 152 18.96 -14.83 -1.61
C GLU A 152 17.78 -15.82 -1.68
N PHE A 153 16.72 -15.45 -2.39
CA PHE A 153 15.50 -16.25 -2.49
C PHE A 153 15.17 -16.62 -3.95
N PRO A 154 14.59 -17.80 -4.19
CA PRO A 154 14.21 -18.23 -5.55
C PRO A 154 12.96 -17.50 -6.04
N ILE A 155 13.04 -16.20 -6.21
CA ILE A 155 11.94 -15.34 -6.65
C ILE A 155 11.81 -15.44 -8.18
N LYS A 156 10.66 -15.96 -8.66
CA LYS A 156 10.36 -16.10 -10.09
C LYS A 156 9.50 -14.98 -10.65
N LYS A 157 8.67 -14.37 -9.82
CA LYS A 157 7.75 -13.28 -10.20
C LYS A 157 7.69 -12.27 -9.07
N THR A 158 7.72 -10.99 -9.42
CA THR A 158 7.68 -9.88 -8.46
C THR A 158 6.57 -8.91 -8.82
N ILE A 159 5.87 -8.41 -7.81
CA ILE A 159 4.96 -7.29 -7.92
C ILE A 159 5.48 -6.20 -7.00
N SER A 160 5.67 -5.00 -7.54
CA SER A 160 6.06 -3.83 -6.75
C SER A 160 4.93 -2.82 -6.68
N PHE A 161 4.75 -2.22 -5.50
CA PHE A 161 3.72 -1.21 -5.27
C PHE A 161 4.37 0.16 -5.13
N HIS A 162 3.86 1.13 -5.87
CA HIS A 162 4.37 2.50 -5.88
C HIS A 162 3.26 3.50 -5.58
N SER A 163 3.62 4.63 -4.97
CA SER A 163 2.66 5.67 -4.60
C SER A 163 2.11 6.46 -5.82
N SER A 164 2.72 6.30 -6.99
CA SER A 164 2.26 6.93 -8.24
C SER A 164 2.73 6.15 -9.47
N ILE A 165 2.04 6.33 -10.59
CA ILE A 165 2.42 5.77 -11.90
C ILE A 165 3.82 6.25 -12.32
N ARG A 166 4.16 7.51 -12.05
CA ARG A 166 5.49 8.05 -12.35
C ARG A 166 6.57 7.26 -11.60
N LYS A 167 6.42 7.06 -10.28
CA LYS A 167 7.39 6.27 -9.49
C LYS A 167 7.50 4.82 -9.96
N ALA A 168 6.40 4.21 -10.40
CA ALA A 168 6.43 2.88 -10.97
C ALA A 168 7.24 2.83 -12.27
N LYS A 169 7.05 3.82 -13.14
CA LYS A 169 7.82 3.97 -14.39
C LYS A 169 9.30 4.19 -14.10
N ASP A 170 9.63 5.13 -13.20
CA ASP A 170 11.00 5.45 -12.82
C ASP A 170 11.72 4.24 -12.17
N PHE A 171 10.96 3.36 -11.49
CA PHE A 171 11.51 2.14 -10.91
C PHE A 171 11.95 1.11 -11.97
N VAL A 172 11.24 1.02 -13.08
CA VAL A 172 11.52 0.04 -14.15
C VAL A 172 12.31 0.66 -15.30
N ALA A 173 12.10 1.97 -15.58
CA ALA A 173 12.53 2.61 -16.79
C ALA A 173 14.05 2.76 -16.88
N GLU A 174 14.55 2.47 -18.09
CA GLU A 174 15.86 2.83 -18.59
C GLU A 174 15.79 4.25 -19.18
N ASN A 175 15.74 5.25 -18.34
CA ASN A 175 15.96 6.62 -18.82
C ASN A 175 17.45 6.83 -18.93
N GLY A 176 17.97 7.30 -20.07
CA GLY A 176 19.37 7.30 -20.49
C GLY A 176 20.45 7.83 -19.52
N ASN A 177 20.06 8.29 -18.33
CA ASN A 177 20.94 8.69 -17.23
C ASN A 177 20.65 7.94 -15.92
N ASP A 178 19.62 7.08 -15.87
CA ASP A 178 19.26 6.33 -14.68
C ASP A 178 19.71 4.88 -14.80
N ILE A 179 20.17 4.31 -13.69
CA ILE A 179 20.53 2.89 -13.63
C ILE A 179 19.27 2.05 -13.78
N SER A 180 19.27 1.17 -14.77
CA SER A 180 18.14 0.26 -14.98
C SER A 180 18.02 -0.75 -13.82
N LEU A 181 16.79 -1.22 -13.55
CA LEU A 181 16.60 -2.30 -12.59
C LEU A 181 17.36 -3.56 -13.01
N SER A 182 17.46 -3.81 -14.31
CA SER A 182 18.18 -4.95 -14.88
C SER A 182 19.67 -4.91 -14.58
N ASP A 183 20.29 -3.73 -14.67
CA ASP A 183 21.72 -3.55 -14.35
C ASP A 183 21.99 -3.78 -12.87
N VAL A 184 21.15 -3.23 -11.98
CA VAL A 184 21.26 -3.47 -10.54
C VAL A 184 21.12 -4.96 -10.21
N ILE A 185 20.15 -5.65 -10.80
CA ILE A 185 19.95 -7.08 -10.58
C ILE A 185 21.16 -7.87 -11.06
N ARG A 186 21.72 -7.53 -12.24
CA ARG A 186 22.91 -8.20 -12.78
C ARG A 186 24.12 -8.03 -11.88
N GLU A 187 24.37 -6.83 -11.37
CA GLU A 187 25.52 -6.51 -10.53
C GLU A 187 25.47 -7.18 -9.16
N PHE A 188 24.29 -7.22 -8.54
CA PHE A 188 24.12 -7.86 -7.22
C PHE A 188 23.92 -9.38 -7.29
N ASN A 189 23.72 -9.94 -8.48
CA ASN A 189 23.48 -11.36 -8.68
C ASN A 189 24.31 -11.90 -9.84
N GLU A 190 25.61 -12.15 -9.61
CA GLU A 190 26.55 -12.70 -10.59
C GLU A 190 26.10 -14.01 -11.27
N HIS A 191 25.07 -14.66 -10.72
CA HIS A 191 24.52 -15.91 -11.25
C HIS A 191 23.25 -15.74 -12.10
N ILE A 192 22.75 -14.52 -12.27
CA ILE A 192 21.59 -14.26 -13.14
C ILE A 192 22.10 -14.02 -14.57
N THR A 193 21.95 -15.03 -15.43
CA THR A 193 22.20 -14.92 -16.87
C THR A 193 21.10 -14.07 -17.54
N GLU A 194 21.39 -13.50 -18.71
CA GLU A 194 20.43 -12.69 -19.49
C GLU A 194 19.12 -13.43 -19.80
N ASP A 195 19.15 -14.76 -19.93
CA ASP A 195 17.96 -15.60 -20.15
C ASP A 195 17.06 -15.69 -18.92
N ASN A 196 17.59 -15.44 -17.72
CA ASN A 196 16.86 -15.47 -16.45
C ASN A 196 16.42 -14.08 -15.97
N LEU A 197 16.88 -13.01 -16.62
CA LEU A 197 16.38 -11.67 -16.38
C LEU A 197 14.89 -11.62 -16.72
N LEU A 198 14.09 -11.29 -15.72
CA LEU A 198 12.66 -11.06 -15.88
C LEU A 198 12.45 -10.05 -17.00
N LYS A 199 11.89 -10.48 -18.13
CA LYS A 199 11.36 -9.55 -19.12
C LYS A 199 10.18 -8.86 -18.49
N PHE A 200 10.39 -7.65 -18.00
CA PHE A 200 9.32 -6.83 -17.45
C PHE A 200 8.37 -6.46 -18.61
N PRO A 201 7.09 -6.85 -18.54
CA PRO A 201 6.16 -6.37 -19.53
C PRO A 201 6.03 -4.85 -19.37
N THR A 202 6.44 -4.12 -20.39
CA THR A 202 6.33 -2.66 -20.51
C THR A 202 4.88 -2.21 -20.77
N GLN A 203 3.89 -3.04 -20.48
CA GLN A 203 2.47 -2.67 -20.60
C GLN A 203 1.95 -2.18 -19.26
N ILE A 204 1.82 -0.87 -19.16
CA ILE A 204 1.01 -0.14 -18.18
C ILE A 204 -0.19 0.44 -18.89
#